data_80c3e8aeb4ff3556eaa740c08d47f3f1
#
_entry.id   80c3e8aeb4ff3556eaa740c08d47f3f1
#
_cell.length_a   1.000
_cell.length_b   1.000
_cell.length_c   1.000
_cell.angle_alpha   90.00
_cell.angle_beta   90.00
_cell.angle_gamma   90.00
#
_symmetry.space_group_name_H-M   'P 1'
#
loop_
_entity.id
_entity.type
_entity.pdbx_description
1 polymer ?
#
loop_
_entity_poly.entity_id
_entity_poly.type
_entity_poly.pdbx_seq_one_letter_code
_entity_poly.pdbx_strand_id
1 'polypeptide(L)'
;MVRPSQRREMAQSAVQAGRTNIRHACQIFQVSQTCYRYQATASEENARIADWLVRLTTAYRDWGFGLCFLHLRNVKGFGWNHKRVYRIYRELELNLRIKPRKRIVREKPEPLAVPETINQVWSMDFMHDQLSDGRSFRLFNVLDDFNRQGLCIEVDLSLPASRVIRSLEQVIEWRGKPRTIRCDNGPEYISGALLAWAEREGIRIEHIQPGKPQQNAYVERYNRTVRYAWLARTLFESIEQVQDKATRWLWTYNHERPNMGLGGITPMQKLALAA
;
A
#
# COMPACT_ATOMS: atom_id res chain seq x y z
N MET A 1 20.07 -28.47 -19.42
CA MET A 1 19.02 -29.50 -19.32
C MET A 1 17.73 -28.93 -19.93
N VAL A 2 17.13 -29.62 -20.91
CA VAL A 2 15.90 -29.16 -21.60
C VAL A 2 14.69 -29.26 -20.66
N ARG A 3 13.89 -28.19 -20.54
CA ARG A 3 12.69 -28.18 -19.65
C ARG A 3 11.60 -29.12 -20.17
N PRO A 4 10.76 -29.70 -19.30
CA PRO A 4 9.68 -30.60 -19.74
C PRO A 4 8.73 -30.00 -20.80
N SER A 5 8.42 -28.72 -20.71
CA SER A 5 7.62 -27.99 -21.72
C SER A 5 8.29 -28.00 -23.10
N GLN A 6 9.59 -27.70 -23.14
CA GLN A 6 10.35 -27.71 -24.40
C GLN A 6 10.44 -29.11 -25.04
N ARG A 7 10.60 -30.17 -24.21
CA ARG A 7 10.56 -31.57 -24.71
C ARG A 7 9.21 -31.89 -25.35
N ARG A 8 8.12 -31.43 -24.75
CA ARG A 8 6.77 -31.59 -25.30
C ARG A 8 6.63 -30.87 -26.64
N GLU A 9 7.06 -29.62 -26.72
CA GLU A 9 7.04 -28.82 -27.98
C GLU A 9 7.85 -29.51 -29.08
N MET A 10 9.05 -30.02 -28.77
CA MET A 10 9.87 -30.77 -29.70
C MET A 10 9.17 -32.04 -30.19
N ALA A 11 8.53 -32.77 -29.28
CA ALA A 11 7.76 -33.96 -29.64
C ALA A 11 6.58 -33.63 -30.55
N GLN A 12 5.85 -32.56 -30.26
CA GLN A 12 4.74 -32.09 -31.07
C GLN A 12 5.19 -31.63 -32.47
N SER A 13 6.27 -30.86 -32.55
CA SER A 13 6.85 -30.41 -33.81
C SER A 13 7.31 -31.58 -34.70
N ALA A 14 7.97 -32.59 -34.09
CA ALA A 14 8.41 -33.79 -34.86
C ALA A 14 7.24 -34.57 -35.46
N VAL A 15 6.11 -34.68 -34.74
CA VAL A 15 4.90 -35.34 -35.23
C VAL A 15 4.20 -34.50 -36.28
N GLN A 16 4.07 -33.21 -36.09
CA GLN A 16 3.45 -32.29 -37.06
C GLN A 16 4.25 -32.23 -38.37
N ALA A 17 5.57 -32.32 -38.31
CA ALA A 17 6.43 -32.39 -39.49
C ALA A 17 6.41 -33.78 -40.20
N GLY A 18 5.59 -34.71 -39.74
CA GLY A 18 5.52 -36.05 -40.33
C GLY A 18 6.75 -36.94 -40.14
N ARG A 19 7.70 -36.53 -39.26
CA ARG A 19 8.96 -37.26 -39.07
C ARG A 19 8.83 -38.54 -38.24
N THR A 20 7.80 -38.62 -37.41
CA THR A 20 7.56 -39.75 -36.51
C THR A 20 6.12 -39.77 -36.01
N ASN A 21 5.72 -40.90 -35.40
CA ASN A 21 4.41 -41.01 -34.77
C ASN A 21 4.46 -40.57 -33.30
N ILE A 22 3.31 -40.32 -32.68
CA ILE A 22 3.18 -39.83 -31.30
C ILE A 22 3.89 -40.72 -30.31
N ARG A 23 3.77 -42.04 -30.43
CA ARG A 23 4.39 -43.00 -29.49
C ARG A 23 5.92 -42.92 -29.52
N HIS A 24 6.48 -42.85 -30.70
CA HIS A 24 7.94 -42.75 -30.90
C HIS A 24 8.51 -41.40 -30.48
N ALA A 25 7.81 -40.31 -30.84
CA ALA A 25 8.16 -38.96 -30.37
C ALA A 25 8.18 -38.91 -28.84
N CYS A 26 7.16 -39.45 -28.18
CA CYS A 26 7.10 -39.48 -26.73
C CYS A 26 8.25 -40.26 -26.08
N GLN A 27 8.68 -41.35 -26.70
CA GLN A 27 9.83 -42.15 -26.23
C GLN A 27 11.15 -41.38 -26.39
N ILE A 28 11.39 -40.81 -27.58
CA ILE A 28 12.63 -40.06 -27.89
C ILE A 28 12.78 -38.83 -26.96
N PHE A 29 11.73 -38.07 -26.82
CA PHE A 29 11.79 -36.83 -26.03
C PHE A 29 11.47 -37.04 -24.54
N GLN A 30 11.27 -38.29 -24.10
CA GLN A 30 10.97 -38.67 -22.69
C GLN A 30 9.76 -37.88 -22.14
N VAL A 31 8.68 -37.85 -22.89
CA VAL A 31 7.39 -37.22 -22.54
C VAL A 31 6.33 -38.30 -22.51
N SER A 32 5.47 -38.33 -21.49
CA SER A 32 4.33 -39.25 -21.49
C SER A 32 3.32 -38.86 -22.55
N GLN A 33 2.60 -39.87 -23.13
CA GLN A 33 1.53 -39.57 -24.09
C GLN A 33 0.42 -38.72 -23.50
N THR A 34 0.15 -38.83 -22.18
CA THR A 34 -0.77 -37.97 -21.43
C THR A 34 -0.29 -36.52 -21.46
N CYS A 35 1.00 -36.30 -21.22
CA CYS A 35 1.59 -34.96 -21.28
C CYS A 35 1.59 -34.40 -22.70
N TYR A 36 1.87 -35.25 -23.73
CA TYR A 36 1.83 -34.87 -25.14
C TYR A 36 0.43 -34.40 -25.55
N ARG A 37 -0.62 -35.15 -25.17
CA ARG A 37 -2.03 -34.88 -25.54
C ARG A 37 -2.71 -33.85 -24.65
N TYR A 38 -2.05 -33.45 -23.55
CA TYR A 38 -2.63 -32.47 -22.64
C TYR A 38 -2.92 -31.16 -23.37
N GLN A 39 -4.15 -30.74 -23.36
CA GLN A 39 -4.57 -29.42 -23.77
C GLN A 39 -4.99 -28.64 -22.53
N ALA A 40 -4.44 -27.45 -22.39
CA ALA A 40 -4.84 -26.59 -21.28
C ALA A 40 -6.29 -26.17 -21.49
N THR A 41 -7.17 -26.64 -20.61
CA THR A 41 -8.56 -26.18 -20.60
C THR A 41 -8.60 -24.74 -20.10
N ALA A 42 -9.15 -23.85 -20.89
CA ALA A 42 -9.40 -22.48 -20.45
C ALA A 42 -10.32 -22.51 -19.24
N SER A 43 -9.86 -22.01 -18.10
CA SER A 43 -10.66 -21.93 -16.89
C SER A 43 -11.27 -20.54 -16.81
N GLU A 44 -12.60 -20.44 -16.79
CA GLU A 44 -13.32 -19.17 -16.58
C GLU A 44 -12.87 -18.47 -15.30
N GLU A 45 -12.59 -19.25 -14.27
CA GLU A 45 -12.07 -18.69 -13.02
C GLU A 45 -10.66 -18.09 -13.19
N ASN A 46 -9.78 -18.67 -14.03
CA ASN A 46 -8.49 -18.07 -14.36
C ASN A 46 -8.68 -16.75 -15.12
N ALA A 47 -9.62 -16.69 -16.05
CA ALA A 47 -9.94 -15.46 -16.77
C ALA A 47 -10.46 -14.37 -15.81
N ARG A 48 -11.30 -14.73 -14.85
CA ARG A 48 -11.78 -13.82 -13.79
C ARG A 48 -10.66 -13.33 -12.89
N ILE A 49 -9.72 -14.20 -12.49
CA ILE A 49 -8.53 -13.80 -11.73
C ILE A 49 -7.69 -12.83 -12.54
N ALA A 50 -7.45 -13.12 -13.81
CA ALA A 50 -6.67 -12.28 -14.72
C ALA A 50 -7.28 -10.86 -14.85
N ASP A 51 -8.59 -10.78 -15.10
CA ASP A 51 -9.33 -9.51 -15.19
C ASP A 51 -9.18 -8.67 -13.90
N TRP A 52 -9.37 -9.28 -12.73
CA TRP A 52 -9.17 -8.59 -11.45
C TRP A 52 -7.75 -8.08 -11.26
N LEU A 53 -6.75 -8.89 -11.60
CA LEU A 53 -5.35 -8.49 -11.46
C LEU A 53 -5.00 -7.32 -12.38
N VAL A 54 -5.47 -7.34 -13.63
CA VAL A 54 -5.27 -6.24 -14.58
C VAL A 54 -5.95 -4.96 -14.09
N ARG A 55 -7.20 -5.03 -13.63
CA ARG A 55 -7.92 -3.87 -13.07
C ARG A 55 -7.19 -3.27 -11.88
N LEU A 56 -6.75 -4.10 -10.92
CA LEU A 56 -6.06 -3.62 -9.73
C LEU A 56 -4.72 -2.96 -10.05
N THR A 57 -3.91 -3.58 -10.92
CA THR A 57 -2.60 -3.02 -11.28
C THR A 57 -2.70 -1.80 -12.19
N THR A 58 -3.78 -1.65 -12.94
CA THR A 58 -4.08 -0.44 -13.71
C THR A 58 -4.53 0.71 -12.81
N ALA A 59 -5.43 0.44 -11.86
CA ALA A 59 -5.92 1.45 -10.92
C ALA A 59 -4.85 1.85 -9.89
N TYR A 60 -4.07 0.90 -9.41
CA TYR A 60 -3.07 1.08 -8.34
C TYR A 60 -1.69 0.63 -8.82
N ARG A 61 -1.01 1.47 -9.56
CA ARG A 61 0.28 1.15 -10.19
C ARG A 61 1.42 0.85 -9.21
N ASP A 62 1.28 1.20 -7.94
CA ASP A 62 2.22 0.90 -6.85
C ASP A 62 1.93 -0.44 -6.15
N TRP A 63 0.82 -1.11 -6.50
CA TRP A 63 0.48 -2.38 -5.90
C TRP A 63 1.21 -3.52 -6.60
N GLY A 64 2.12 -4.15 -5.87
CA GLY A 64 2.69 -5.42 -6.30
C GLY A 64 1.77 -6.59 -5.95
N PHE A 65 2.19 -7.80 -6.35
CA PHE A 65 1.42 -9.03 -6.15
C PHE A 65 0.83 -9.16 -4.74
N GLY A 66 1.64 -8.91 -3.70
CA GLY A 66 1.20 -9.08 -2.30
C GLY A 66 -0.03 -8.23 -1.95
N LEU A 67 -0.06 -6.95 -2.36
CA LEU A 67 -1.21 -6.08 -2.12
C LEU A 67 -2.42 -6.49 -2.96
N CYS A 68 -2.23 -6.84 -4.23
CA CYS A 68 -3.31 -7.32 -5.08
C CYS A 68 -3.94 -8.60 -4.51
N PHE A 69 -3.14 -9.57 -4.11
CA PHE A 69 -3.62 -10.82 -3.53
C PHE A 69 -4.39 -10.60 -2.21
N LEU A 70 -3.82 -9.79 -1.30
CA LEU A 70 -4.47 -9.49 -0.02
C LEU A 70 -5.78 -8.70 -0.20
N HIS A 71 -5.83 -7.79 -1.17
CA HIS A 71 -7.08 -7.09 -1.51
C HIS A 71 -8.14 -8.07 -2.02
N LEU A 72 -7.78 -8.95 -2.95
CA LEU A 72 -8.71 -9.97 -3.47
C LEU A 72 -9.22 -10.89 -2.36
N ARG A 73 -8.33 -11.31 -1.46
CA ARG A 73 -8.65 -12.22 -0.36
C ARG A 73 -9.43 -11.55 0.78
N ASN A 74 -8.91 -10.43 1.31
CA ASN A 74 -9.39 -9.85 2.57
C ASN A 74 -10.45 -8.76 2.37
N VAL A 75 -10.44 -8.06 1.22
CA VAL A 75 -11.40 -7.00 0.92
C VAL A 75 -12.54 -7.52 0.03
N LYS A 76 -12.21 -8.30 -1.00
CA LYS A 76 -13.22 -8.86 -1.92
C LYS A 76 -13.72 -10.25 -1.51
N GLY A 77 -13.08 -10.91 -0.55
CA GLY A 77 -13.52 -12.21 -0.01
C GLY A 77 -13.28 -13.41 -0.91
N PHE A 78 -12.41 -13.31 -1.94
CA PHE A 78 -12.14 -14.44 -2.82
C PHE A 78 -11.24 -15.49 -2.15
N GLY A 79 -11.68 -16.74 -2.12
CA GLY A 79 -10.94 -17.89 -1.57
C GLY A 79 -9.86 -18.47 -2.49
N TRP A 80 -9.37 -17.74 -3.47
CA TRP A 80 -8.43 -18.25 -4.46
C TRP A 80 -7.07 -18.62 -3.86
N ASN A 81 -6.52 -19.73 -4.34
CA ASN A 81 -5.21 -20.20 -3.88
C ASN A 81 -4.10 -19.23 -4.32
N HIS A 82 -3.24 -18.86 -3.36
CA HIS A 82 -2.11 -17.93 -3.55
C HIS A 82 -1.20 -18.35 -4.73
N LYS A 83 -0.83 -19.64 -4.83
CA LYS A 83 0.05 -20.13 -5.90
C LYS A 83 -0.61 -19.98 -7.28
N ARG A 84 -1.94 -20.21 -7.36
CA ARG A 84 -2.71 -20.05 -8.60
C ARG A 84 -2.75 -18.58 -9.05
N VAL A 85 -3.09 -17.68 -8.14
CA VAL A 85 -3.15 -16.23 -8.43
C VAL A 85 -1.76 -15.70 -8.81
N TYR A 86 -0.70 -16.16 -8.10
CA TYR A 86 0.68 -15.73 -8.40
C TYR A 86 1.15 -16.21 -9.79
N ARG A 87 0.80 -17.44 -10.19
CA ARG A 87 1.11 -17.94 -11.53
C ARG A 87 0.48 -17.04 -12.60
N ILE A 88 -0.82 -16.73 -12.48
CA ILE A 88 -1.53 -15.86 -13.43
C ILE A 88 -0.95 -14.45 -13.45
N TYR A 89 -0.61 -13.90 -12.28
CA TYR A 89 0.05 -12.60 -12.16
C TYR A 89 1.37 -12.54 -12.94
N ARG A 90 2.15 -13.63 -12.89
CA ARG A 90 3.41 -13.74 -13.64
C ARG A 90 3.20 -13.96 -15.14
N GLU A 91 2.21 -14.75 -15.53
CA GLU A 91 1.83 -14.98 -16.93
C GLU A 91 1.41 -13.67 -17.62
N LEU A 92 0.77 -12.76 -16.86
CA LEU A 92 0.38 -11.42 -17.31
C LEU A 92 1.51 -10.38 -17.26
N GLU A 93 2.72 -10.75 -16.85
CA GLU A 93 3.89 -9.86 -16.73
C GLU A 93 3.67 -8.62 -15.86
N LEU A 94 2.78 -8.68 -14.86
CA LEU A 94 2.42 -7.57 -13.99
C LEU A 94 3.47 -7.25 -12.90
N ASN A 95 4.63 -7.89 -12.94
CA ASN A 95 5.68 -7.70 -11.94
C ASN A 95 6.22 -6.27 -11.95
N LEU A 96 6.23 -5.62 -10.79
CA LEU A 96 6.90 -4.33 -10.63
C LEU A 96 8.41 -4.50 -10.84
N ARG A 97 9.01 -3.61 -11.64
CA ARG A 97 10.48 -3.54 -11.79
C ARG A 97 11.08 -2.96 -10.52
N ILE A 98 11.55 -3.82 -9.63
CA ILE A 98 12.24 -3.42 -8.42
C ILE A 98 13.74 -3.53 -8.67
N LYS A 99 14.46 -2.39 -8.66
CA LYS A 99 15.92 -2.41 -8.65
C LYS A 99 16.38 -2.83 -7.25
N PRO A 100 17.14 -3.94 -7.09
CA PRO A 100 17.67 -4.32 -5.79
C PRO A 100 18.63 -3.22 -5.32
N ARG A 101 18.35 -2.66 -4.13
CA ARG A 101 19.25 -1.71 -3.49
C ARG A 101 20.15 -2.47 -2.51
N LYS A 102 21.45 -2.20 -2.57
CA LYS A 102 22.38 -2.65 -1.53
C LYS A 102 21.94 -2.02 -0.19
N ARG A 103 21.49 -2.85 0.73
CA ARG A 103 21.09 -2.37 2.06
C ARG A 103 22.36 -2.17 2.89
N ILE A 104 22.51 -1.00 3.46
CA ILE A 104 23.49 -0.76 4.52
C ILE A 104 22.98 -1.54 5.75
N VAL A 105 23.84 -2.38 6.32
CA VAL A 105 23.55 -3.08 7.56
C VAL A 105 23.57 -2.03 8.68
N ARG A 106 22.43 -1.80 9.30
CA ARG A 106 22.28 -0.93 10.48
C ARG A 106 21.70 -1.77 11.60
N GLU A 107 22.03 -1.43 12.83
CA GLU A 107 21.33 -2.00 13.98
C GLU A 107 19.82 -1.78 13.84
N LYS A 108 19.05 -2.79 14.18
CA LYS A 108 17.59 -2.66 14.16
C LYS A 108 17.19 -1.76 15.34
N PRO A 109 16.53 -0.63 15.07
CA PRO A 109 16.00 0.20 16.16
C PRO A 109 14.96 -0.61 16.95
N GLU A 110 14.77 -0.24 18.22
CA GLU A 110 13.70 -0.81 19.02
C GLU A 110 12.34 -0.57 18.32
N PRO A 111 11.49 -1.60 18.26
CA PRO A 111 10.18 -1.45 17.67
C PRO A 111 9.36 -0.43 18.45
N LEU A 112 8.71 0.50 17.74
CA LEU A 112 7.77 1.40 18.35
C LEU A 112 6.59 0.61 18.93
N ALA A 113 6.26 0.86 20.20
CA ALA A 113 5.12 0.22 20.84
C ALA A 113 3.83 0.50 20.07
N VAL A 114 3.09 -0.56 19.78
CA VAL A 114 1.78 -0.44 19.14
C VAL A 114 0.75 -0.09 20.22
N PRO A 115 -0.02 0.99 20.06
CA PRO A 115 -1.12 1.28 20.97
C PRO A 115 -2.12 0.11 21.02
N GLU A 116 -2.77 -0.09 22.16
CA GLU A 116 -3.70 -1.20 22.37
C GLU A 116 -5.12 -0.88 21.90
N THR A 117 -5.47 0.41 21.89
CA THR A 117 -6.82 0.89 21.57
C THR A 117 -6.80 2.07 20.60
N ILE A 118 -7.95 2.29 19.96
CA ILE A 118 -8.20 3.49 19.15
C ILE A 118 -8.04 4.77 19.99
N ASN A 119 -7.62 5.85 19.34
CA ASN A 119 -7.46 7.17 19.97
C ASN A 119 -6.50 7.18 21.18
N GLN A 120 -5.67 6.14 21.35
CA GLN A 120 -4.63 6.15 22.38
C GLN A 120 -3.48 7.06 21.95
N VAL A 121 -2.97 6.89 20.74
CA VAL A 121 -1.91 7.73 20.18
C VAL A 121 -2.23 8.04 18.72
N TRP A 122 -2.29 9.32 18.40
CA TRP A 122 -2.22 9.79 17.02
C TRP A 122 -0.81 10.25 16.70
N SER A 123 -0.36 10.03 15.49
CA SER A 123 0.88 10.62 14.99
C SER A 123 0.57 11.59 13.86
N MET A 124 1.29 12.71 13.83
CA MET A 124 1.11 13.73 12.80
C MET A 124 2.46 14.17 12.22
N ASP A 125 2.44 14.56 10.95
CA ASP A 125 3.63 15.02 10.26
C ASP A 125 3.28 15.82 9.00
N PHE A 126 4.22 16.67 8.55
CA PHE A 126 4.10 17.44 7.34
C PHE A 126 4.82 16.79 6.16
N MET A 127 4.24 16.96 4.97
CA MET A 127 4.91 16.72 3.69
C MET A 127 4.92 18.00 2.87
N HIS A 128 5.84 18.08 1.92
CA HIS A 128 5.96 19.19 0.97
C HIS A 128 5.99 18.68 -0.46
N ASP A 129 5.41 19.46 -1.38
CA ASP A 129 5.53 19.27 -2.82
C ASP A 129 5.34 20.61 -3.55
N GLN A 130 5.30 20.61 -4.87
CA GLN A 130 5.15 21.80 -5.69
C GLN A 130 4.05 21.61 -6.73
N LEU A 131 3.30 22.68 -6.99
CA LEU A 131 2.39 22.80 -8.11
C LEU A 131 3.18 22.92 -9.43
N SER A 132 2.51 22.76 -10.55
CA SER A 132 3.11 22.87 -11.89
C SER A 132 3.71 24.24 -12.19
N ASP A 133 3.23 25.30 -11.54
CA ASP A 133 3.75 26.67 -11.61
C ASP A 133 4.93 26.95 -10.66
N GLY A 134 5.39 25.93 -9.90
CA GLY A 134 6.53 26.03 -8.98
C GLY A 134 6.17 26.51 -7.58
N ARG A 135 4.92 26.89 -7.28
CA ARG A 135 4.50 27.23 -5.91
C ARG A 135 4.55 25.99 -5.02
N SER A 136 5.22 26.12 -3.89
CA SER A 136 5.29 25.05 -2.89
C SER A 136 3.99 24.95 -2.12
N PHE A 137 3.57 23.73 -1.79
CA PHE A 137 2.45 23.45 -0.90
C PHE A 137 2.83 22.41 0.14
N ARG A 138 2.03 22.34 1.18
CA ARG A 138 2.21 21.42 2.30
C ARG A 138 1.01 20.51 2.44
N LEU A 139 1.27 19.31 2.95
CA LEU A 139 0.23 18.37 3.38
C LEU A 139 0.44 18.14 4.88
N PHE A 140 -0.62 18.28 5.65
CA PHE A 140 -0.66 17.90 7.06
C PHE A 140 -1.37 16.55 7.17
N ASN A 141 -0.68 15.55 7.67
CA ASN A 141 -1.15 14.19 7.79
C ASN A 141 -1.35 13.81 9.27
N VAL A 142 -2.48 13.18 9.56
CA VAL A 142 -2.78 12.63 10.90
C VAL A 142 -3.14 11.16 10.75
N LEU A 143 -2.56 10.32 11.59
CA LEU A 143 -2.70 8.87 11.59
C LEU A 143 -3.04 8.37 12.99
N ASP A 144 -3.99 7.44 13.13
CA ASP A 144 -4.16 6.67 14.37
C ASP A 144 -3.16 5.51 14.39
N ASP A 145 -2.29 5.50 15.39
CA ASP A 145 -1.21 4.51 15.49
C ASP A 145 -1.69 3.10 15.81
N PHE A 146 -2.89 2.92 16.35
CA PHE A 146 -3.47 1.61 16.65
C PHE A 146 -3.83 0.83 15.36
N ASN A 147 -4.68 1.42 14.52
CA ASN A 147 -5.21 0.75 13.35
C ASN A 147 -4.62 1.26 12.03
N ARG A 148 -3.64 2.17 12.08
CA ARG A 148 -2.99 2.79 10.90
C ARG A 148 -3.99 3.54 10.01
N GLN A 149 -5.12 3.98 10.55
CA GLN A 149 -6.10 4.77 9.81
C GLN A 149 -5.57 6.17 9.57
N GLY A 150 -5.53 6.59 8.32
CA GLY A 150 -5.34 8.00 7.99
C GLY A 150 -6.59 8.77 8.40
N LEU A 151 -6.44 9.75 9.27
CA LEU A 151 -7.54 10.53 9.81
C LEU A 151 -7.76 11.83 9.03
N CYS A 152 -6.66 12.44 8.59
CA CYS A 152 -6.69 13.70 7.87
C CYS A 152 -5.52 13.77 6.87
N ILE A 153 -5.77 14.41 5.74
CA ILE A 153 -4.77 15.00 4.84
C ILE A 153 -5.27 16.39 4.49
N GLU A 154 -4.79 17.41 5.17
CA GLU A 154 -5.10 18.82 4.88
C GLU A 154 -4.03 19.38 3.96
N VAL A 155 -4.42 20.08 2.90
CA VAL A 155 -3.49 20.62 1.89
C VAL A 155 -3.67 22.11 1.78
N ASP A 156 -2.56 22.87 1.88
CA ASP A 156 -2.57 24.32 1.62
C ASP A 156 -1.16 24.80 1.24
N LEU A 157 -1.06 26.02 0.72
CA LEU A 157 0.22 26.71 0.50
C LEU A 157 0.93 26.98 1.82
N SER A 158 0.18 27.26 2.88
CA SER A 158 0.67 27.48 4.23
C SER A 158 -0.25 26.80 5.26
N LEU A 159 0.34 26.11 6.22
CA LEU A 159 -0.38 25.41 7.29
C LEU A 159 0.14 25.88 8.65
N PRO A 160 -0.23 27.10 9.10
CA PRO A 160 0.12 27.60 10.42
C PRO A 160 -0.60 26.82 11.51
N ALA A 161 -0.16 26.98 12.78
CA ALA A 161 -0.72 26.26 13.93
C ALA A 161 -2.26 26.37 14.04
N SER A 162 -2.84 27.51 13.69
CA SER A 162 -4.30 27.68 13.67
C SER A 162 -5.03 26.76 12.68
N ARG A 163 -4.43 26.49 11.52
CA ARG A 163 -4.97 25.52 10.55
C ARG A 163 -4.81 24.08 11.05
N VAL A 164 -3.66 23.78 11.67
CA VAL A 164 -3.43 22.47 12.31
C VAL A 164 -4.48 22.20 13.38
N ILE A 165 -4.72 23.16 14.28
CA ILE A 165 -5.74 23.08 15.34
C ILE A 165 -7.11 22.81 14.73
N ARG A 166 -7.52 23.62 13.75
CA ARG A 166 -8.82 23.44 13.06
C ARG A 166 -8.98 22.05 12.47
N SER A 167 -7.95 21.56 11.80
CA SER A 167 -7.98 20.20 11.21
C SER A 167 -8.10 19.11 12.28
N LEU A 168 -7.40 19.28 13.42
CA LEU A 168 -7.51 18.36 14.55
C LEU A 168 -8.90 18.40 15.20
N GLU A 169 -9.49 19.58 15.39
CA GLU A 169 -10.85 19.75 15.90
C GLU A 169 -11.87 19.05 15.02
N GLN A 170 -11.79 19.22 13.70
CA GLN A 170 -12.65 18.52 12.74
C GLN A 170 -12.53 16.99 12.86
N VAL A 171 -11.30 16.47 13.01
CA VAL A 171 -11.10 15.03 13.20
C VAL A 171 -11.70 14.55 14.53
N ILE A 172 -11.53 15.32 15.60
CA ILE A 172 -12.06 14.99 16.93
C ILE A 172 -13.58 14.89 16.95
N GLU A 173 -14.29 15.75 16.19
CA GLU A 173 -15.75 15.73 16.10
C GLU A 173 -16.31 14.38 15.64
N TRP A 174 -15.71 13.74 14.66
CA TRP A 174 -16.23 12.48 14.12
C TRP A 174 -15.51 11.23 14.64
N ARG A 175 -14.27 11.38 15.13
CA ARG A 175 -13.43 10.24 15.55
C ARG A 175 -13.35 10.08 17.06
N GLY A 176 -13.59 11.14 17.79
CA GLY A 176 -13.30 11.23 19.21
C GLY A 176 -11.88 11.71 19.50
N LYS A 177 -11.61 12.01 20.75
CA LYS A 177 -10.40 12.68 21.22
C LYS A 177 -9.26 11.68 21.47
N PRO A 178 -8.01 11.95 21.01
CA PRO A 178 -6.86 11.13 21.35
C PRO A 178 -6.35 11.45 22.78
N ARG A 179 -5.71 10.47 23.40
CA ARG A 179 -4.97 10.73 24.64
C ARG A 179 -3.67 11.46 24.39
N THR A 180 -2.97 11.10 23.34
CA THR A 180 -1.66 11.63 22.98
C THR A 180 -1.58 11.89 21.49
N ILE A 181 -0.95 13.00 21.12
CA ILE A 181 -0.54 13.28 19.74
C ILE A 181 0.97 13.33 19.70
N ARG A 182 1.57 12.50 18.84
CA ARG A 182 3.01 12.45 18.61
C ARG A 182 3.38 13.22 17.37
N CYS A 183 4.41 14.05 17.45
CA CYS A 183 4.92 14.87 16.35
C CYS A 183 6.43 15.09 16.44
N ASP A 184 7.03 15.63 15.39
CA ASP A 184 8.38 16.14 15.43
C ASP A 184 8.48 17.49 16.17
N ASN A 185 9.68 18.11 16.15
CA ASN A 185 9.93 19.41 16.78
C ASN A 185 9.77 20.56 15.77
N GLY A 186 8.89 20.43 14.76
CA GLY A 186 8.61 21.50 13.81
C GLY A 186 8.06 22.76 14.49
N PRO A 187 8.32 23.96 13.93
CA PRO A 187 7.93 25.24 14.55
C PRO A 187 6.41 25.33 14.77
N GLU A 188 5.60 24.74 13.93
CA GLU A 188 4.16 24.69 14.08
C GLU A 188 3.71 23.86 15.27
N TYR A 189 4.47 22.80 15.60
CA TYR A 189 4.16 21.86 16.67
C TYR A 189 4.65 22.32 18.06
N ILE A 190 5.65 23.18 18.11
CA ILE A 190 6.12 23.81 19.35
C ILE A 190 5.46 25.16 19.62
N SER A 191 4.50 25.57 18.78
CA SER A 191 3.83 26.86 18.94
C SER A 191 3.01 26.91 20.22
N GLY A 192 3.06 28.04 20.93
CA GLY A 192 2.26 28.24 22.15
C GLY A 192 0.75 28.05 21.91
N ALA A 193 0.26 28.39 20.72
CA ALA A 193 -1.16 28.20 20.37
C ALA A 193 -1.57 26.73 20.35
N LEU A 194 -0.76 25.84 19.77
CA LEU A 194 -1.06 24.40 19.72
C LEU A 194 -0.94 23.78 21.12
N LEU A 195 0.07 24.16 21.89
CA LEU A 195 0.26 23.64 23.24
C LEU A 195 -0.88 24.06 24.19
N ALA A 196 -1.29 25.35 24.15
CA ALA A 196 -2.42 25.83 24.93
C ALA A 196 -3.76 25.18 24.51
N TRP A 197 -3.97 24.95 23.23
CA TRP A 197 -5.11 24.20 22.72
C TRP A 197 -5.10 22.75 23.26
N ALA A 198 -3.97 22.05 23.16
CA ALA A 198 -3.86 20.67 23.62
C ALA A 198 -4.08 20.54 25.13
N GLU A 199 -3.57 21.47 25.93
CA GLU A 199 -3.82 21.52 27.37
C GLU A 199 -5.29 21.71 27.68
N ARG A 200 -5.97 22.66 27.03
CA ARG A 200 -7.42 22.88 27.17
C ARG A 200 -8.24 21.64 26.82
N GLU A 201 -7.83 20.91 25.78
CA GLU A 201 -8.47 19.70 25.33
C GLU A 201 -8.09 18.46 26.18
N GLY A 202 -7.13 18.55 27.07
CA GLY A 202 -6.61 17.43 27.85
C GLY A 202 -5.85 16.41 27.00
N ILE A 203 -5.23 16.87 25.90
CA ILE A 203 -4.43 16.05 24.98
C ILE A 203 -2.96 16.23 25.26
N ARG A 204 -2.21 15.15 25.45
CA ARG A 204 -0.77 15.20 25.63
C ARG A 204 -0.07 15.33 24.28
N ILE A 205 0.76 16.36 24.08
CA ILE A 205 1.69 16.43 22.93
C ILE A 205 2.99 15.75 23.32
N GLU A 206 3.41 14.78 22.50
CA GLU A 206 4.65 14.04 22.67
C GLU A 206 5.59 14.34 21.50
N HIS A 207 6.62 15.13 21.76
CA HIS A 207 7.64 15.42 20.77
C HIS A 207 8.66 14.30 20.70
N ILE A 208 9.05 13.88 19.48
CA ILE A 208 10.10 12.90 19.29
C ILE A 208 11.47 13.47 19.72
N GLN A 209 12.35 12.61 20.21
CA GLN A 209 13.69 13.01 20.59
C GLN A 209 14.50 13.37 19.34
N PRO A 210 15.31 14.44 19.37
CA PRO A 210 16.22 14.76 18.27
C PRO A 210 17.09 13.56 17.89
N GLY A 211 17.19 13.28 16.58
CA GLY A 211 17.98 12.15 16.07
C GLY A 211 17.32 10.76 16.19
N LYS A 212 16.08 10.67 16.68
CA LYS A 212 15.33 9.41 16.77
C LYS A 212 14.06 9.41 15.92
N PRO A 213 14.16 9.50 14.58
CA PRO A 213 12.99 9.53 13.68
C PRO A 213 12.11 8.27 13.81
N GLN A 214 12.68 7.12 14.20
CA GLN A 214 11.93 5.90 14.43
C GLN A 214 10.78 6.05 15.44
N GLN A 215 10.82 7.04 16.31
CA GLN A 215 9.71 7.33 17.23
C GLN A 215 8.45 7.82 16.53
N ASN A 216 8.55 8.31 15.27
CA ASN A 216 7.39 8.69 14.44
C ASN A 216 7.21 7.76 13.20
N ALA A 217 7.71 6.53 13.30
CA ALA A 217 7.82 5.60 12.18
C ALA A 217 6.48 5.27 11.48
N TYR A 218 5.36 5.36 12.18
CA TYR A 218 4.06 5.02 11.59
C TYR A 218 3.59 6.08 10.60
N VAL A 219 3.62 7.36 10.97
CA VAL A 219 3.26 8.44 10.05
C VAL A 219 4.32 8.63 8.96
N GLU A 220 5.62 8.42 9.26
CA GLU A 220 6.66 8.41 8.22
C GLU A 220 6.41 7.32 7.16
N ARG A 221 6.02 6.12 7.59
CA ARG A 221 5.63 5.05 6.69
C ARG A 221 4.38 5.40 5.89
N TYR A 222 3.41 6.04 6.52
CA TYR A 222 2.21 6.53 5.87
C TYR A 222 2.56 7.60 4.83
N ASN A 223 3.35 8.61 5.18
CA ASN A 223 3.82 9.67 4.29
C ASN A 223 4.57 9.12 3.06
N ARG A 224 5.40 8.10 3.29
CA ARG A 224 6.04 7.39 2.18
C ARG A 224 5.01 6.76 1.25
N THR A 225 3.93 6.19 1.78
CA THR A 225 2.86 5.63 0.96
C THR A 225 2.12 6.72 0.19
N VAL A 226 1.76 7.84 0.82
CA VAL A 226 1.20 9.04 0.18
C VAL A 226 2.09 9.48 -0.98
N ARG A 227 3.39 9.64 -0.73
CA ARG A 227 4.38 10.09 -1.73
C ARG A 227 4.38 9.21 -2.97
N TYR A 228 4.51 7.90 -2.81
CA TYR A 228 4.71 6.99 -3.93
C TYR A 228 3.41 6.48 -4.57
N ALA A 229 2.30 6.50 -3.87
CA ALA A 229 1.01 6.08 -4.42
C ALA A 229 0.44 7.10 -5.40
N TRP A 230 0.53 8.40 -5.10
CA TRP A 230 -0.11 9.41 -5.93
C TRP A 230 0.63 10.75 -6.01
N LEU A 231 1.20 11.27 -4.91
CA LEU A 231 1.74 12.62 -4.86
C LEU A 231 2.87 12.83 -5.90
N ALA A 232 3.90 11.98 -5.90
CA ALA A 232 5.02 12.06 -6.84
C ALA A 232 4.69 11.57 -8.27
N ARG A 233 3.42 11.28 -8.58
CA ARG A 233 2.98 10.74 -9.88
C ARG A 233 2.05 11.67 -10.63
N THR A 234 1.66 12.77 -10.03
CA THR A 234 0.70 13.71 -10.58
C THR A 234 1.28 15.11 -10.50
N LEU A 235 1.24 15.83 -11.60
CA LEU A 235 1.45 17.28 -11.62
C LEU A 235 0.11 17.93 -11.32
N PHE A 236 0.09 18.80 -10.34
CA PHE A 236 -1.11 19.51 -9.91
C PHE A 236 -1.02 20.98 -10.30
N GLU A 237 -2.12 21.53 -10.73
CA GLU A 237 -2.23 22.94 -11.14
C GLU A 237 -2.78 23.82 -10.01
N SER A 238 -3.54 23.24 -9.07
CA SER A 238 -4.13 23.95 -7.96
C SER A 238 -4.20 23.15 -6.67
N ILE A 239 -4.35 23.84 -5.55
CA ILE A 239 -4.50 23.24 -4.22
C ILE A 239 -5.77 22.39 -4.14
N GLU A 240 -6.85 22.84 -4.77
CA GLU A 240 -8.12 22.12 -4.80
C GLU A 240 -7.98 20.74 -5.47
N GLN A 241 -7.20 20.66 -6.55
CA GLN A 241 -6.91 19.38 -7.22
C GLN A 241 -6.11 18.44 -6.30
N VAL A 242 -5.14 18.98 -5.55
CA VAL A 242 -4.37 18.19 -4.59
C VAL A 242 -5.28 17.67 -3.47
N GLN A 243 -6.12 18.56 -2.89
CA GLN A 243 -7.03 18.20 -1.80
C GLN A 243 -8.07 17.17 -2.23
N ASP A 244 -8.67 17.33 -3.40
CA ASP A 244 -9.63 16.36 -3.95
C ASP A 244 -8.97 14.97 -4.14
N LYS A 245 -7.76 14.95 -4.70
CA LYS A 245 -6.99 13.71 -4.85
C LYS A 245 -6.62 13.09 -3.51
N ALA A 246 -6.20 13.91 -2.53
CA ALA A 246 -5.87 13.47 -1.18
C ALA A 246 -7.08 12.83 -0.49
N THR A 247 -8.25 13.46 -0.58
CA THR A 247 -9.49 12.96 0.02
C THR A 247 -9.91 11.61 -0.55
N ARG A 248 -9.92 11.48 -1.88
CA ARG A 248 -10.24 10.20 -2.55
C ARG A 248 -9.23 9.11 -2.23
N TRP A 249 -7.95 9.47 -2.19
CA TRP A 249 -6.89 8.51 -1.86
C TRP A 249 -6.97 8.08 -0.39
N LEU A 250 -7.25 8.99 0.54
CA LEU A 250 -7.44 8.70 1.96
C LEU A 250 -8.54 7.68 2.18
N TRP A 251 -9.67 7.83 1.49
CA TRP A 251 -10.75 6.85 1.52
C TRP A 251 -10.26 5.48 1.04
N THR A 252 -9.60 5.41 -0.13
CA THR A 252 -9.06 4.18 -0.69
C THR A 252 -8.04 3.53 0.25
N TYR A 253 -7.16 4.34 0.86
CA TYR A 253 -6.17 3.86 1.82
C TYR A 253 -6.83 3.19 3.03
N ASN A 254 -7.86 3.79 3.57
CA ASN A 254 -8.54 3.30 4.76
C ASN A 254 -9.42 2.07 4.48
N HIS A 255 -10.11 2.01 3.33
CA HIS A 255 -11.13 1.00 3.05
C HIS A 255 -10.67 -0.12 2.12
N GLU A 256 -9.77 0.16 1.18
CA GLU A 256 -9.43 -0.78 0.12
C GLU A 256 -7.97 -1.24 0.14
N ARG A 257 -7.04 -0.44 0.70
CA ARG A 257 -5.62 -0.78 0.70
C ARG A 257 -5.27 -1.71 1.86
N PRO A 258 -4.83 -2.97 1.60
CA PRO A 258 -4.32 -3.84 2.65
C PRO A 258 -3.07 -3.25 3.29
N ASN A 259 -2.98 -3.31 4.61
CA ASN A 259 -1.81 -2.87 5.37
C ASN A 259 -1.04 -4.09 5.90
N MET A 260 0.21 -4.24 5.46
CA MET A 260 1.07 -5.38 5.86
C MET A 260 1.35 -5.40 7.37
N GLY A 261 1.41 -4.24 8.01
CA GLY A 261 1.58 -4.11 9.47
C GLY A 261 0.35 -4.54 10.28
N LEU A 262 -0.79 -4.68 9.62
CA LEU A 262 -2.06 -5.16 10.20
C LEU A 262 -2.39 -6.60 9.76
N GLY A 263 -1.41 -7.37 9.32
CA GLY A 263 -1.65 -8.73 8.81
C GLY A 263 -2.36 -8.76 7.44
N GLY A 264 -2.35 -7.68 6.70
CA GLY A 264 -2.91 -7.60 5.34
C GLY A 264 -4.41 -7.25 5.28
N ILE A 265 -5.00 -6.82 6.38
CA ILE A 265 -6.34 -6.22 6.41
C ILE A 265 -6.24 -4.69 6.23
N THR A 266 -7.37 -4.05 5.96
CA THR A 266 -7.42 -2.59 5.86
C THR A 266 -7.52 -1.92 7.23
N PRO A 267 -7.17 -0.61 7.36
CA PRO A 267 -7.39 0.16 8.58
C PRO A 267 -8.83 0.09 9.11
N MET A 268 -9.83 0.18 8.21
CA MET A 268 -11.24 0.10 8.58
C MET A 268 -11.67 -1.30 9.01
N GLN A 269 -11.12 -2.35 8.40
CA GLN A 269 -11.34 -3.73 8.88
C GLN A 269 -10.75 -3.93 10.29
N LYS A 270 -9.54 -3.38 10.56
CA LYS A 270 -8.96 -3.42 11.90
C LYS A 270 -9.82 -2.66 12.92
N LEU A 271 -10.39 -1.53 12.52
CA LEU A 271 -11.32 -0.76 13.36
C LEU A 271 -12.56 -1.58 13.70
N ALA A 272 -13.19 -2.20 12.70
CA ALA A 272 -14.39 -3.03 12.90
C ALA A 272 -14.15 -4.26 13.80
N LEU A 273 -12.91 -4.78 13.86
CA LEU A 273 -12.54 -5.87 14.75
C LEU A 273 -12.30 -5.41 16.20
N ALA A 274 -12.19 -4.11 16.44
CA ALA A 274 -11.92 -3.53 17.76
C ALA A 274 -13.17 -2.87 18.39
N ALA A 275 -14.24 -2.74 17.62
CA ALA A 275 -15.55 -2.26 18.05
C ALA A 275 -16.41 -3.41 18.60
#